data_1679e19dbe18328606df2507c2b8557f
#
_entry.id   1679e19dbe18328606df2507c2b8557f
#
_cell.length_a   1.000
_cell.length_b   1.000
_cell.length_c   1.000
_cell.angle_alpha   90.00
_cell.angle_beta   90.00
_cell.angle_gamma   90.00
#
_symmetry.space_group_name_H-M   'P 1'
#
loop_
_entity.id
_entity.type
_entity.pdbx_description
1 polymer ?
#
loop_
_entity_poly.entity_id
_entity_poly.type
_entity_poly.pdbx_seq_one_letter_code
_entity_poly.pdbx_strand_id
1 'polypeptide(L)'
;MLGYVARRVLLVIPTLLGVTIVTFVLTYVLPGNPALVKAGPLATPEHIAEMERRMGLDRPMTVQYWHYLRGLFHGDLGESQTTGRPVLEDLLQRVPATLELTLAALLVALAVGIPLGVVAAVRRDGWLDHASRLIGVGGVAMPTFWTGLLALYVFFYALGVAPPPLGRLGAGITPPPRFTGLLTVDALLSLQWRALASALHQLALPALVLGFSVMAPLTRMVRATMLEVLESDYVKAAWAAGLPRRTVVYGDALRNCMIPVVTLIGVVFGFLMAGNVVVESVFAWPGIGNYAVTAMMSKDSGPIQSFVLFVGVVYVFVNLVVDLAYGLVDPRIRLG
;
A
#
# COMPACT_ATOMS: atom_id res chain seq x y z
N MET A 1 27.25 -2.54 -11.60
CA MET A 1 26.30 -2.21 -10.53
C MET A 1 26.08 -0.70 -10.35
N LEU A 2 27.14 0.11 -10.14
CA LEU A 2 26.95 1.56 -9.93
C LEU A 2 26.22 2.23 -11.11
N GLY A 3 26.56 1.91 -12.36
CA GLY A 3 25.89 2.45 -13.55
C GLY A 3 24.41 2.07 -13.66
N TYR A 4 24.06 0.83 -13.30
CA TYR A 4 22.67 0.37 -13.25
C TYR A 4 21.85 1.16 -12.19
N VAL A 5 22.39 1.24 -10.97
CA VAL A 5 21.77 2.00 -9.87
C VAL A 5 21.61 3.48 -10.25
N ALA A 6 22.68 4.10 -10.79
CA ALA A 6 22.65 5.50 -11.21
C ALA A 6 21.59 5.74 -12.29
N ARG A 7 21.49 4.87 -13.30
CA ARG A 7 20.48 4.96 -14.35
C ARG A 7 19.06 4.84 -13.79
N ARG A 8 18.82 3.92 -12.85
CA ARG A 8 17.51 3.73 -12.22
C ARG A 8 17.11 4.94 -11.37
N VAL A 9 18.05 5.48 -10.58
CA VAL A 9 17.83 6.69 -9.79
C VAL A 9 17.58 7.91 -10.70
N LEU A 10 18.28 8.05 -11.81
CA LEU A 10 18.04 9.12 -12.77
C LEU A 10 16.64 9.03 -13.40
N LEU A 11 16.12 7.82 -13.68
CA LEU A 11 14.78 7.62 -14.21
C LEU A 11 13.66 7.95 -13.20
N VAL A 12 13.95 7.98 -11.91
CA VAL A 12 13.01 8.44 -10.88
C VAL A 12 12.65 9.90 -11.07
N ILE A 13 13.61 10.75 -11.48
CA ILE A 13 13.41 12.21 -11.63
C ILE A 13 12.28 12.52 -12.63
N PRO A 14 12.33 12.07 -13.92
CA PRO A 14 11.25 12.37 -14.86
C PRO A 14 9.92 11.76 -14.43
N THR A 15 9.93 10.59 -13.76
CA THR A 15 8.70 9.98 -13.25
C THR A 15 8.08 10.83 -12.14
N LEU A 16 8.86 11.31 -11.18
CA LEU A 16 8.38 12.22 -10.13
C LEU A 16 7.89 13.54 -10.72
N LEU A 17 8.59 14.11 -11.71
CA LEU A 17 8.11 15.29 -12.41
C LEU A 17 6.76 15.03 -13.09
N GLY A 18 6.58 13.87 -13.75
CA GLY A 18 5.29 13.47 -14.30
C GLY A 18 4.19 13.40 -13.24
N VAL A 19 4.48 12.81 -12.09
CA VAL A 19 3.54 12.74 -10.96
C VAL A 19 3.16 14.15 -10.47
N THR A 20 4.14 15.06 -10.31
CA THR A 20 3.84 16.45 -9.89
C THR A 20 3.01 17.21 -10.91
N ILE A 21 3.23 17.00 -12.22
CA ILE A 21 2.41 17.59 -13.29
C ILE A 21 0.96 17.10 -13.18
N VAL A 22 0.78 15.78 -13.10
CA VAL A 22 -0.56 15.18 -12.96
C VAL A 22 -1.27 15.71 -11.70
N THR A 23 -0.57 15.75 -10.57
CA THR A 23 -1.11 16.26 -9.32
C THR A 23 -1.49 17.75 -9.42
N PHE A 24 -0.65 18.55 -10.05
CA PHE A 24 -0.94 19.96 -10.29
C PHE A 24 -2.15 20.15 -11.20
N VAL A 25 -2.24 19.41 -12.31
CA VAL A 25 -3.40 19.48 -13.23
C VAL A 25 -4.70 19.09 -12.54
N LEU A 26 -4.67 18.12 -11.61
CA LEU A 26 -5.85 17.77 -10.81
C LEU A 26 -6.45 18.97 -10.07
N THR A 27 -5.64 19.96 -9.67
CA THR A 27 -6.12 21.20 -9.03
C THR A 27 -7.12 21.94 -9.91
N TYR A 28 -6.93 21.91 -11.23
CA TYR A 28 -7.79 22.60 -12.20
C TYR A 28 -8.98 21.76 -12.65
N VAL A 29 -8.86 20.42 -12.58
CA VAL A 29 -9.93 19.50 -12.97
C VAL A 29 -10.93 19.30 -11.82
N LEU A 30 -10.46 19.37 -10.58
CA LEU A 30 -11.33 19.26 -9.42
C LEU A 30 -12.26 20.49 -9.33
N PRO A 31 -13.59 20.27 -9.18
CA PRO A 31 -14.52 21.36 -9.05
C PRO A 31 -14.32 22.10 -7.72
N GLY A 32 -14.01 23.37 -7.80
CA GLY A 32 -13.86 24.28 -6.66
C GLY A 32 -12.80 25.33 -6.93
N ASN A 33 -13.09 26.57 -6.50
CA ASN A 33 -12.08 27.63 -6.48
C ASN A 33 -11.38 27.59 -5.12
N PRO A 34 -10.07 27.26 -5.03
CA PRO A 34 -9.36 27.21 -3.75
C PRO A 34 -9.42 28.54 -2.97
N ALA A 35 -9.46 29.69 -3.70
CA ALA A 35 -9.60 30.98 -3.08
C ALA A 35 -10.98 31.19 -2.45
N LEU A 36 -12.06 30.72 -3.12
CA LEU A 36 -13.42 30.78 -2.58
C LEU A 36 -13.55 29.96 -1.29
N VAL A 37 -12.95 28.78 -1.29
CA VAL A 37 -13.00 27.91 -0.12
C VAL A 37 -12.22 28.50 1.05
N LYS A 38 -11.04 29.09 0.79
CA LYS A 38 -10.21 29.76 1.82
C LYS A 38 -10.83 31.09 2.31
N ALA A 39 -11.51 31.81 1.43
CA ALA A 39 -12.21 33.03 1.77
C ALA A 39 -13.51 32.79 2.59
N GLY A 40 -14.09 31.59 2.47
CA GLY A 40 -15.30 31.18 3.18
C GLY A 40 -16.61 31.49 2.44
N PRO A 41 -17.73 30.88 2.88
CA PRO A 41 -19.01 30.93 2.16
C PRO A 41 -19.68 32.31 2.14
N LEU A 42 -19.24 33.24 3.00
CA LEU A 42 -19.77 34.60 3.11
C LEU A 42 -18.81 35.65 2.54
N ALA A 43 -17.76 35.24 1.83
CA ALA A 43 -16.78 36.16 1.30
C ALA A 43 -17.36 37.02 0.15
N THR A 44 -17.03 38.30 0.15
CA THR A 44 -17.39 39.20 -0.96
C THR A 44 -16.56 38.90 -2.20
N PRO A 45 -17.05 39.24 -3.42
CA PRO A 45 -16.25 39.07 -4.66
C PRO A 45 -14.88 39.71 -4.59
N GLU A 46 -14.77 40.89 -3.94
CA GLU A 46 -13.51 41.59 -3.77
C GLU A 46 -12.54 40.80 -2.89
N HIS A 47 -13.02 40.19 -1.82
CA HIS A 47 -12.20 39.36 -0.91
C HIS A 47 -11.73 38.10 -1.60
N ILE A 48 -12.57 37.47 -2.43
CA ILE A 48 -12.20 36.31 -3.25
C ILE A 48 -11.11 36.68 -4.23
N ALA A 49 -11.26 37.79 -4.96
CA ALA A 49 -10.26 38.29 -5.93
C ALA A 49 -8.94 38.64 -5.25
N GLU A 50 -8.96 39.19 -4.04
CA GLU A 50 -7.74 39.43 -3.26
C GLU A 50 -7.06 38.12 -2.85
N MET A 51 -7.84 37.12 -2.45
CA MET A 51 -7.32 35.79 -2.09
C MET A 51 -6.71 35.08 -3.30
N GLU A 52 -7.35 35.16 -4.49
CA GLU A 52 -6.79 34.65 -5.74
C GLU A 52 -5.42 35.25 -6.06
N ARG A 53 -5.30 36.60 -5.92
CA ARG A 53 -4.03 37.28 -6.11
C ARG A 53 -2.97 36.87 -5.09
N ARG A 54 -3.35 36.76 -3.80
CA ARG A 54 -2.45 36.28 -2.73
C ARG A 54 -1.95 34.88 -2.97
N MET A 55 -2.81 34.00 -3.48
CA MET A 55 -2.48 32.63 -3.83
C MET A 55 -1.78 32.51 -5.19
N GLY A 56 -1.71 33.60 -5.96
CA GLY A 56 -1.10 33.62 -7.29
C GLY A 56 -1.88 32.84 -8.34
N LEU A 57 -3.18 32.62 -8.15
CA LEU A 57 -4.05 31.89 -9.08
C LEU A 57 -4.37 32.74 -10.34
N ASP A 58 -4.12 34.05 -10.32
CA ASP A 58 -4.21 34.98 -11.43
C ASP A 58 -3.00 34.90 -12.40
N ARG A 59 -1.95 34.16 -12.00
CA ARG A 59 -0.71 34.08 -12.80
C ARG A 59 -0.81 32.95 -13.85
N PRO A 60 0.04 33.02 -14.92
CA PRO A 60 0.12 31.92 -15.88
C PRO A 60 0.38 30.54 -15.21
N MET A 61 -0.20 29.47 -15.76
CA MET A 61 -0.09 28.11 -15.20
C MET A 61 1.36 27.66 -14.97
N THR A 62 2.28 28.08 -15.83
CA THR A 62 3.72 27.77 -15.70
C THR A 62 4.33 28.36 -14.44
N VAL A 63 3.92 29.58 -14.09
CA VAL A 63 4.36 30.25 -12.85
C VAL A 63 3.75 29.61 -11.64
N GLN A 64 2.47 29.26 -11.70
CA GLN A 64 1.79 28.54 -10.62
C GLN A 64 2.42 27.16 -10.37
N TYR A 65 2.72 26.39 -11.44
CA TYR A 65 3.41 25.11 -11.33
C TYR A 65 4.80 25.26 -10.70
N TRP A 66 5.55 26.31 -11.08
CA TRP A 66 6.86 26.58 -10.48
C TRP A 66 6.75 26.88 -8.97
N HIS A 67 5.75 27.68 -8.57
CA HIS A 67 5.48 27.93 -7.14
C HIS A 67 5.09 26.64 -6.40
N TYR A 68 4.24 25.82 -7.00
CA TYR A 68 3.89 24.51 -6.45
C TYR A 68 5.11 23.63 -6.26
N LEU A 69 5.96 23.47 -7.28
CA LEU A 69 7.20 22.70 -7.16
C LEU A 69 8.11 23.24 -6.05
N ARG A 70 8.28 24.55 -5.99
CA ARG A 70 9.09 25.16 -4.94
C ARG A 70 8.52 24.88 -3.55
N GLY A 71 7.21 24.94 -3.38
CA GLY A 71 6.51 24.56 -2.14
C GLY A 71 6.82 23.12 -1.75
N LEU A 72 6.71 22.18 -2.69
CA LEU A 72 7.01 20.77 -2.46
C LEU A 72 8.43 20.52 -1.93
N PHE A 73 9.43 21.22 -2.48
CA PHE A 73 10.82 21.13 -2.01
C PHE A 73 11.02 21.65 -0.58
N HIS A 74 10.11 22.50 -0.08
CA HIS A 74 10.12 23.00 1.30
C HIS A 74 9.16 22.23 2.21
N GLY A 75 8.51 21.15 1.71
CA GLY A 75 7.54 20.37 2.45
C GLY A 75 6.17 21.06 2.60
N ASP A 76 5.92 22.13 1.85
CA ASP A 76 4.62 22.79 1.83
C ASP A 76 3.67 22.07 0.88
N LEU A 77 2.76 21.29 1.45
CA LEU A 77 1.67 20.58 0.78
C LEU A 77 0.34 21.34 0.88
N GLY A 78 0.38 22.57 1.39
CA GLY A 78 -0.80 23.37 1.68
C GLY A 78 -1.46 23.00 3.02
N GLU A 79 -2.61 23.61 3.27
CA GLU A 79 -3.42 23.42 4.47
C GLU A 79 -4.70 22.66 4.14
N SER A 80 -5.08 21.72 5.00
CA SER A 80 -6.39 21.05 4.94
C SER A 80 -7.45 21.97 5.55
N GLN A 81 -8.51 22.19 4.80
CA GLN A 81 -9.66 22.97 5.28
C GLN A 81 -10.50 22.18 6.27
N THR A 82 -10.50 20.86 6.14
CA THR A 82 -11.25 19.95 7.02
C THR A 82 -10.62 19.86 8.41
N THR A 83 -9.28 19.81 8.49
CA THR A 83 -8.56 19.67 9.77
C THR A 83 -8.00 20.99 10.29
N GLY A 84 -7.87 22.03 9.43
CA GLY A 84 -7.24 23.30 9.77
C GLY A 84 -5.73 23.19 10.02
N ARG A 85 -5.08 22.12 9.54
CA ARG A 85 -3.67 21.82 9.77
C ARG A 85 -2.89 21.75 8.45
N PRO A 86 -1.55 21.90 8.50
CA PRO A 86 -0.71 21.57 7.37
C PRO A 86 -0.92 20.12 6.92
N VAL A 87 -1.16 19.90 5.63
CA VAL A 87 -1.44 18.56 5.08
C VAL A 87 -0.28 17.60 5.33
N LEU A 88 0.96 18.10 5.35
CA LEU A 88 2.14 17.28 5.67
C LEU A 88 2.04 16.65 7.07
N GLU A 89 1.57 17.40 8.07
CA GLU A 89 1.39 16.89 9.43
C GLU A 89 0.32 15.79 9.47
N ASP A 90 -0.81 16.03 8.79
CA ASP A 90 -1.88 15.03 8.69
C ASP A 90 -1.40 13.74 8.02
N LEU A 91 -0.61 13.84 6.94
CA LEU A 91 -0.02 12.68 6.27
C LEU A 91 0.96 11.94 7.18
N LEU A 92 1.88 12.65 7.82
CA LEU A 92 2.87 12.04 8.72
C LEU A 92 2.22 11.32 9.91
N GLN A 93 1.03 11.75 10.33
CA GLN A 93 0.27 11.06 11.36
C GLN A 93 -0.42 9.79 10.86
N ARG A 94 -0.88 9.76 9.60
CA ARG A 94 -1.72 8.70 9.02
C ARG A 94 -0.95 7.65 8.22
N VAL A 95 0.14 8.04 7.57
CA VAL A 95 1.00 7.13 6.79
C VAL A 95 1.43 5.90 7.58
N PRO A 96 1.88 6.01 8.85
CA PRO A 96 2.25 4.83 9.63
C PRO A 96 1.09 3.85 9.83
N ALA A 97 -0.15 4.33 9.96
CA ALA A 97 -1.31 3.47 10.12
C ALA A 97 -1.58 2.64 8.85
N THR A 98 -1.56 3.28 7.67
CA THR A 98 -1.69 2.57 6.39
C THR A 98 -0.54 1.61 6.14
N LEU A 99 0.69 2.03 6.46
CA LEU A 99 1.88 1.19 6.33
C LEU A 99 1.80 -0.07 7.20
N GLU A 100 1.39 0.07 8.46
CA GLU A 100 1.21 -1.04 9.39
C GLU A 100 0.17 -2.04 8.88
N LEU A 101 -0.98 -1.56 8.41
CA LEU A 101 -2.02 -2.40 7.83
C LEU A 101 -1.54 -3.08 6.52
N THR A 102 -0.84 -2.36 5.66
CA THR A 102 -0.25 -2.88 4.42
C THR A 102 0.75 -3.99 4.70
N LEU A 103 1.69 -3.77 5.63
CA LEU A 103 2.70 -4.76 5.98
C LEU A 103 2.04 -6.02 6.60
N ALA A 104 1.07 -5.85 7.49
CA ALA A 104 0.35 -6.96 8.09
C ALA A 104 -0.44 -7.76 7.04
N ALA A 105 -1.15 -7.09 6.13
CA ALA A 105 -1.88 -7.73 5.03
C ALA A 105 -0.93 -8.49 4.08
N LEU A 106 0.20 -7.88 3.75
CA LEU A 106 1.22 -8.51 2.91
C LEU A 106 1.82 -9.74 3.59
N LEU A 107 2.12 -9.68 4.90
CA LEU A 107 2.58 -10.83 5.68
C LEU A 107 1.57 -11.97 5.66
N VAL A 108 0.28 -11.68 5.84
CA VAL A 108 -0.80 -12.69 5.72
C VAL A 108 -0.81 -13.30 4.32
N ALA A 109 -0.78 -12.48 3.28
CA ALA A 109 -0.81 -12.94 1.90
C ALA A 109 0.40 -13.82 1.54
N LEU A 110 1.60 -13.47 2.02
CA LEU A 110 2.83 -14.25 1.81
C LEU A 110 2.82 -15.55 2.62
N ALA A 111 2.46 -15.47 3.91
CA ALA A 111 2.45 -16.63 4.81
C ALA A 111 1.48 -17.73 4.38
N VAL A 112 0.39 -17.35 3.70
CA VAL A 112 -0.61 -18.30 3.21
C VAL A 112 -0.45 -18.55 1.71
N GLY A 113 -0.26 -17.50 0.90
CA GLY A 113 -0.25 -17.59 -0.56
C GLY A 113 0.95 -18.36 -1.11
N ILE A 114 2.16 -18.17 -0.55
CA ILE A 114 3.35 -18.90 -1.01
C ILE A 114 3.22 -20.41 -0.72
N PRO A 115 2.94 -20.88 0.52
CA PRO A 115 2.74 -22.30 0.78
C PRO A 115 1.63 -22.93 -0.05
N LEU A 116 0.49 -22.24 -0.20
CA LEU A 116 -0.61 -22.73 -1.04
C LEU A 116 -0.18 -22.87 -2.50
N GLY A 117 0.55 -21.92 -3.07
CA GLY A 117 1.05 -21.97 -4.44
C GLY A 117 2.03 -23.12 -4.64
N VAL A 118 2.96 -23.35 -3.70
CA VAL A 118 3.90 -24.47 -3.73
C VAL A 118 3.15 -25.81 -3.65
N VAL A 119 2.22 -25.97 -2.71
CA VAL A 119 1.45 -27.20 -2.54
C VAL A 119 0.60 -27.49 -3.78
N ALA A 120 -0.04 -26.46 -4.35
CA ALA A 120 -0.82 -26.56 -5.57
C ALA A 120 0.02 -27.01 -6.79
N ALA A 121 1.26 -26.52 -6.91
CA ALA A 121 2.18 -26.95 -7.96
C ALA A 121 2.68 -28.39 -7.77
N VAL A 122 3.09 -28.74 -6.55
CA VAL A 122 3.64 -30.07 -6.23
C VAL A 122 2.58 -31.15 -6.31
N ARG A 123 1.30 -30.82 -6.04
CA ARG A 123 0.14 -31.73 -6.14
C ARG A 123 -0.78 -31.30 -7.29
N ARG A 124 -0.18 -31.06 -8.44
CA ARG A 124 -0.89 -30.66 -9.67
C ARG A 124 -2.10 -31.56 -9.94
N ASP A 125 -3.22 -30.93 -10.30
CA ASP A 125 -4.52 -31.57 -10.60
C ASP A 125 -5.16 -32.36 -9.44
N GLY A 126 -4.58 -32.26 -8.23
CA GLY A 126 -5.17 -32.81 -7.02
C GLY A 126 -6.23 -31.87 -6.40
N TRP A 127 -6.96 -32.39 -5.39
CA TRP A 127 -8.01 -31.62 -4.72
C TRP A 127 -7.48 -30.30 -4.08
N LEU A 128 -6.24 -30.28 -3.58
CA LEU A 128 -5.61 -29.08 -3.02
C LEU A 128 -5.34 -28.01 -4.11
N ASP A 129 -4.99 -28.43 -5.32
CA ASP A 129 -4.83 -27.52 -6.45
C ASP A 129 -6.20 -26.94 -6.87
N HIS A 130 -7.24 -27.75 -6.94
CA HIS A 130 -8.61 -27.27 -7.21
C HIS A 130 -9.10 -26.33 -6.11
N ALA A 131 -8.90 -26.68 -4.84
CA ALA A 131 -9.27 -25.81 -3.72
C ALA A 131 -8.53 -24.47 -3.74
N SER A 132 -7.21 -24.46 -4.03
CA SER A 132 -6.42 -23.23 -4.14
C SER A 132 -6.90 -22.33 -5.28
N ARG A 133 -7.32 -22.91 -6.41
CA ARG A 133 -7.93 -22.16 -7.52
C ARG A 133 -9.28 -21.55 -7.12
N LEU A 134 -10.14 -22.28 -6.44
CA LEU A 134 -11.44 -21.78 -5.95
C LEU A 134 -11.26 -20.63 -4.95
N ILE A 135 -10.36 -20.79 -3.99
CA ILE A 135 -10.00 -19.71 -3.04
C ILE A 135 -9.45 -18.51 -3.78
N GLY A 136 -8.59 -18.74 -4.78
CA GLY A 136 -8.02 -17.69 -5.61
C GLY A 136 -9.06 -16.93 -6.43
N VAL A 137 -10.01 -17.63 -7.03
CA VAL A 137 -11.13 -17.00 -7.77
C VAL A 137 -12.02 -16.23 -6.80
N GLY A 138 -12.37 -16.80 -5.65
CA GLY A 138 -13.17 -16.14 -4.62
C GLY A 138 -12.55 -14.82 -4.14
N GLY A 139 -11.23 -14.83 -3.86
CA GLY A 139 -10.52 -13.63 -3.40
C GLY A 139 -10.48 -12.48 -4.41
N VAL A 140 -10.54 -12.77 -5.72
CA VAL A 140 -10.57 -11.73 -6.77
C VAL A 140 -12.00 -11.32 -7.14
N ALA A 141 -12.93 -12.27 -7.10
CA ALA A 141 -14.32 -12.04 -7.52
C ALA A 141 -15.12 -11.24 -6.47
N MET A 142 -14.74 -11.32 -5.20
CA MET A 142 -15.47 -10.63 -4.11
C MET A 142 -14.95 -9.20 -3.93
N PRO A 143 -15.83 -8.18 -4.00
CA PRO A 143 -15.44 -6.81 -3.67
C PRO A 143 -14.93 -6.71 -2.23
N THR A 144 -13.81 -6.03 -2.02
CA THR A 144 -13.13 -5.94 -0.72
C THR A 144 -14.02 -5.39 0.40
N PHE A 145 -14.90 -4.43 0.07
CA PHE A 145 -15.86 -3.90 1.05
C PHE A 145 -16.84 -4.96 1.53
N TRP A 146 -17.34 -5.79 0.60
CA TRP A 146 -18.26 -6.86 0.94
C TRP A 146 -17.59 -7.92 1.82
N THR A 147 -16.36 -8.31 1.47
CA THR A 147 -15.55 -9.23 2.28
C THR A 147 -15.30 -8.65 3.68
N GLY A 148 -15.01 -7.34 3.77
CA GLY A 148 -14.81 -6.66 5.05
C GLY A 148 -16.06 -6.66 5.93
N LEU A 149 -17.23 -6.32 5.35
CA LEU A 149 -18.51 -6.32 6.06
C LEU A 149 -18.92 -7.74 6.47
N LEU A 150 -18.74 -8.73 5.59
CA LEU A 150 -19.02 -10.12 5.93
C LEU A 150 -18.10 -10.63 7.05
N ALA A 151 -16.82 -10.28 7.01
CA ALA A 151 -15.87 -10.62 8.06
C ALA A 151 -16.26 -10.00 9.41
N LEU A 152 -16.66 -8.73 9.44
CA LEU A 152 -17.21 -8.09 10.64
C LEU A 152 -18.48 -8.78 11.13
N TYR A 153 -19.40 -9.09 10.22
CA TYR A 153 -20.62 -9.79 10.62
C TYR A 153 -20.32 -11.15 11.25
N VAL A 154 -19.46 -11.96 10.62
CA VAL A 154 -19.13 -13.30 11.11
C VAL A 154 -18.28 -13.24 12.38
N PHE A 155 -17.14 -12.55 12.35
CA PHE A 155 -16.15 -12.64 13.42
C PHE A 155 -16.42 -11.71 14.60
N PHE A 156 -16.97 -10.53 14.36
CA PHE A 156 -17.31 -9.62 15.43
C PHE A 156 -18.72 -9.84 15.97
N TYR A 157 -19.76 -9.86 15.08
CA TYR A 157 -21.15 -9.90 15.52
C TYR A 157 -21.61 -11.33 15.89
N ALA A 158 -21.40 -12.31 15.01
CA ALA A 158 -21.96 -13.66 15.22
C ALA A 158 -21.11 -14.52 16.17
N LEU A 159 -19.77 -14.47 16.04
CA LEU A 159 -18.85 -15.30 16.84
C LEU A 159 -18.28 -14.54 18.06
N GLY A 160 -18.30 -13.19 18.07
CA GLY A 160 -17.76 -12.41 19.17
C GLY A 160 -16.25 -12.54 19.39
N VAL A 161 -15.49 -13.04 18.38
CA VAL A 161 -14.04 -13.29 18.51
C VAL A 161 -13.18 -12.12 18.01
N ALA A 162 -13.72 -11.26 17.16
CA ALA A 162 -13.03 -10.06 16.71
C ALA A 162 -13.46 -8.84 17.52
N PRO A 163 -12.58 -7.83 17.68
CA PRO A 163 -12.93 -6.61 18.38
C PRO A 163 -13.87 -5.72 17.54
N PRO A 164 -14.57 -4.77 18.16
CA PRO A 164 -15.32 -3.77 17.42
C PRO A 164 -14.37 -2.92 16.56
N PRO A 165 -14.85 -2.43 15.39
CA PRO A 165 -14.03 -1.64 14.45
C PRO A 165 -13.80 -0.21 14.97
N LEU A 166 -12.90 -0.05 15.94
CA LEU A 166 -12.59 1.22 16.61
C LEU A 166 -11.25 1.83 16.16
N GLY A 167 -10.68 1.34 15.06
CA GLY A 167 -9.38 1.76 14.58
C GLY A 167 -8.25 0.89 15.15
N ARG A 168 -7.13 1.51 15.59
CA ARG A 168 -5.87 0.80 15.91
C ARG A 168 -5.78 0.25 17.33
N LEU A 169 -6.61 0.76 18.27
CA LEU A 169 -6.62 0.34 19.68
C LEU A 169 -8.05 0.15 20.19
N GLY A 170 -8.21 -0.77 21.11
CA GLY A 170 -9.47 -0.96 21.84
C GLY A 170 -9.77 0.20 22.79
N ALA A 171 -11.06 0.34 23.14
CA ALA A 171 -11.51 1.38 24.06
C ALA A 171 -10.79 1.29 25.43
N GLY A 172 -10.39 2.43 25.95
CA GLY A 172 -9.74 2.53 27.27
C GLY A 172 -8.28 2.09 27.34
N ILE A 173 -7.66 1.75 26.20
CA ILE A 173 -6.21 1.44 26.16
C ILE A 173 -5.43 2.72 25.86
N THR A 174 -4.48 3.05 26.73
CA THR A 174 -3.58 4.20 26.54
C THR A 174 -2.60 3.89 25.39
N PRO A 175 -2.49 4.78 24.39
CA PRO A 175 -1.53 4.59 23.31
C PRO A 175 -0.08 4.65 23.82
N PRO A 176 0.83 3.85 23.24
CA PRO A 176 2.24 3.92 23.59
C PRO A 176 2.88 5.24 23.14
N PRO A 177 4.05 5.62 23.71
CA PRO A 177 4.86 6.72 23.20
C PRO A 177 5.15 6.52 21.70
N ARG A 178 5.08 7.58 20.92
CA ARG A 178 5.29 7.53 19.48
C ARG A 178 6.77 7.64 19.15
N PHE A 179 7.39 6.53 18.73
CA PHE A 179 8.77 6.47 18.22
C PHE A 179 8.79 6.37 16.68
N THR A 180 8.10 5.38 16.14
CA THR A 180 8.05 5.10 14.70
C THR A 180 6.71 5.51 14.09
N GLY A 181 5.66 5.60 14.90
CA GLY A 181 4.28 5.78 14.49
C GLY A 181 3.59 4.46 14.09
N LEU A 182 4.33 3.34 13.98
CA LEU A 182 3.76 2.01 13.86
C LEU A 182 3.36 1.54 15.25
N LEU A 183 2.07 1.45 15.50
CA LEU A 183 1.55 1.26 16.85
C LEU A 183 1.99 -0.05 17.51
N THR A 184 2.04 -1.14 16.72
CA THR A 184 2.54 -2.44 17.18
C THR A 184 4.03 -2.38 17.55
N VAL A 185 4.84 -1.70 16.73
CA VAL A 185 6.27 -1.53 16.98
C VAL A 185 6.50 -0.63 18.19
N ASP A 186 5.79 0.50 18.27
CA ASP A 186 5.91 1.45 19.39
C ASP A 186 5.48 0.81 20.72
N ALA A 187 4.41 -0.01 20.71
CA ALA A 187 3.98 -0.77 21.88
C ALA A 187 5.00 -1.84 22.31
N LEU A 188 5.65 -2.50 21.34
CA LEU A 188 6.71 -3.47 21.60
C LEU A 188 7.95 -2.79 22.20
N LEU A 189 8.41 -1.69 21.58
CA LEU A 189 9.59 -0.93 22.05
C LEU A 189 9.40 -0.31 23.45
N SER A 190 8.16 0.09 23.77
CA SER A 190 7.80 0.63 25.09
C SER A 190 7.43 -0.44 26.12
N LEU A 191 7.50 -1.75 25.74
CA LEU A 191 7.14 -2.89 26.58
C LEU A 191 5.70 -2.83 27.13
N GLN A 192 4.80 -2.15 26.40
CA GLN A 192 3.39 -2.03 26.76
C GLN A 192 2.58 -3.20 26.20
N TRP A 193 2.66 -4.36 26.84
CA TRP A 193 2.04 -5.61 26.37
C TRP A 193 0.54 -5.55 26.18
N ARG A 194 -0.18 -4.75 27.00
CA ARG A 194 -1.63 -4.54 26.85
C ARG A 194 -1.95 -3.77 25.58
N ALA A 195 -1.20 -2.72 25.26
CA ALA A 195 -1.34 -1.95 24.05
C ALA A 195 -0.96 -2.79 22.83
N LEU A 196 0.12 -3.58 22.90
CA LEU A 196 0.54 -4.49 21.83
C LEU A 196 -0.53 -5.54 21.53
N ALA A 197 -1.05 -6.23 22.56
CA ALA A 197 -2.11 -7.23 22.37
C ALA A 197 -3.38 -6.61 21.75
N SER A 198 -3.78 -5.42 22.22
CA SER A 198 -4.92 -4.70 21.68
C SER A 198 -4.69 -4.27 20.22
N ALA A 199 -3.50 -3.73 19.90
CA ALA A 199 -3.14 -3.33 18.55
C ALA A 199 -3.15 -4.51 17.56
N LEU A 200 -2.54 -5.63 17.95
CA LEU A 200 -2.55 -6.85 17.14
C LEU A 200 -3.97 -7.41 16.95
N HIS A 201 -4.81 -7.36 17.98
CA HIS A 201 -6.19 -7.81 17.90
C HIS A 201 -7.03 -6.94 16.96
N GLN A 202 -6.86 -5.60 17.02
CA GLN A 202 -7.54 -4.66 16.11
C GLN A 202 -7.02 -4.78 14.68
N LEU A 203 -5.73 -5.06 14.49
CA LEU A 203 -5.09 -5.19 13.18
C LEU A 203 -5.45 -6.52 12.47
N ALA A 204 -5.75 -7.58 13.24
CA ALA A 204 -5.90 -8.94 12.70
C ALA A 204 -6.96 -9.05 11.61
N LEU A 205 -8.19 -8.61 11.89
CA LEU A 205 -9.30 -8.79 10.94
C LEU A 205 -9.14 -7.95 9.66
N PRO A 206 -8.82 -6.63 9.72
CA PRO A 206 -8.56 -5.86 8.50
C PRO A 206 -7.36 -6.39 7.70
N ALA A 207 -6.28 -6.85 8.37
CA ALA A 207 -5.13 -7.46 7.71
C ALA A 207 -5.48 -8.79 7.01
N LEU A 208 -6.33 -9.62 7.62
CA LEU A 208 -6.84 -10.85 7.00
C LEU A 208 -7.69 -10.56 5.77
N VAL A 209 -8.59 -9.58 5.83
CA VAL A 209 -9.46 -9.18 4.71
C VAL A 209 -8.62 -8.68 3.52
N LEU A 210 -7.67 -7.78 3.78
CA LEU A 210 -6.77 -7.27 2.74
C LEU A 210 -5.82 -8.35 2.23
N GLY A 211 -5.22 -9.12 3.12
CA GLY A 211 -4.33 -10.21 2.77
C GLY A 211 -5.01 -11.24 1.88
N PHE A 212 -6.27 -11.58 2.17
CA PHE A 212 -7.08 -12.48 1.35
C PHE A 212 -7.27 -11.94 -0.08
N SER A 213 -7.54 -10.64 -0.25
CA SER A 213 -7.76 -10.03 -1.57
C SER A 213 -6.53 -10.09 -2.47
N VAL A 214 -5.32 -9.97 -1.89
CA VAL A 214 -4.05 -9.97 -2.64
C VAL A 214 -3.33 -11.33 -2.65
N MET A 215 -3.78 -12.29 -1.84
CA MET A 215 -3.22 -13.64 -1.78
C MET A 215 -3.40 -14.40 -3.10
N ALA A 216 -4.53 -14.21 -3.79
CA ALA A 216 -4.89 -14.95 -4.99
C ALA A 216 -3.89 -14.74 -6.15
N PRO A 217 -3.51 -13.51 -6.55
CA PRO A 217 -2.49 -13.31 -7.58
C PRO A 217 -1.12 -13.88 -7.15
N LEU A 218 -0.76 -13.79 -5.85
CA LEU A 218 0.48 -14.38 -5.32
C LEU A 218 0.48 -15.91 -5.44
N THR A 219 -0.57 -16.56 -4.99
CA THR A 219 -0.71 -18.03 -5.08
C THR A 219 -0.64 -18.52 -6.53
N ARG A 220 -1.31 -17.82 -7.46
CA ARG A 220 -1.28 -18.17 -8.88
C ARG A 220 0.11 -18.00 -9.49
N MET A 221 0.80 -16.91 -9.17
CA MET A 221 2.16 -16.66 -9.66
C MET A 221 3.12 -17.74 -9.14
N VAL A 222 3.12 -17.99 -7.82
CA VAL A 222 3.96 -19.03 -7.21
C VAL A 222 3.67 -20.40 -7.85
N ARG A 223 2.40 -20.77 -8.02
CA ARG A 223 2.02 -22.03 -8.64
C ARG A 223 2.54 -22.13 -10.09
N ALA A 224 2.32 -21.11 -10.90
CA ALA A 224 2.73 -21.11 -12.30
C ALA A 224 4.25 -21.23 -12.45
N THR A 225 4.99 -20.40 -11.73
CA THR A 225 6.47 -20.42 -11.76
C THR A 225 7.04 -21.71 -11.18
N MET A 226 6.43 -22.23 -10.08
CA MET A 226 6.87 -23.53 -9.53
C MET A 226 6.68 -24.68 -10.52
N LEU A 227 5.57 -24.70 -11.28
CA LEU A 227 5.35 -25.73 -12.31
C LEU A 227 6.43 -25.66 -13.41
N GLU A 228 6.73 -24.46 -13.90
CA GLU A 228 7.76 -24.22 -14.90
C GLU A 228 9.15 -24.68 -14.39
N VAL A 229 9.49 -24.27 -13.18
CA VAL A 229 10.77 -24.62 -12.55
C VAL A 229 10.90 -26.13 -12.29
N LEU A 230 9.83 -26.77 -11.82
CA LEU A 230 9.84 -28.23 -11.55
C LEU A 230 10.00 -29.07 -12.83
N GLU A 231 9.65 -28.54 -14.01
CA GLU A 231 9.84 -29.17 -15.32
C GLU A 231 11.21 -28.87 -15.94
N SER A 232 12.05 -28.03 -15.32
CA SER A 232 13.37 -27.66 -15.83
C SER A 232 14.40 -28.79 -15.75
N ASP A 233 15.39 -28.75 -16.63
CA ASP A 233 16.38 -29.83 -16.75
C ASP A 233 17.28 -29.94 -15.52
N TYR A 234 17.61 -28.85 -14.84
CA TYR A 234 18.41 -28.91 -13.62
C TYR A 234 17.65 -29.58 -12.46
N VAL A 235 16.32 -29.42 -12.39
CA VAL A 235 15.48 -30.09 -11.40
C VAL A 235 15.37 -31.58 -11.74
N LYS A 236 15.20 -31.95 -13.02
CA LYS A 236 15.24 -33.36 -13.48
C LYS A 236 16.59 -34.01 -13.14
N ALA A 237 17.71 -33.30 -13.34
CA ALA A 237 19.03 -33.78 -12.96
C ALA A 237 19.15 -33.98 -11.45
N ALA A 238 18.61 -33.10 -10.63
CA ALA A 238 18.58 -33.23 -9.19
C ALA A 238 17.78 -34.48 -8.73
N TRP A 239 16.65 -34.74 -9.39
CA TRP A 239 15.88 -35.99 -9.16
C TRP A 239 16.66 -37.23 -9.56
N ALA A 240 17.32 -37.21 -10.73
CA ALA A 240 18.13 -38.32 -11.21
C ALA A 240 19.35 -38.59 -10.29
N ALA A 241 19.90 -37.56 -9.66
CA ALA A 241 20.95 -37.70 -8.64
C ALA A 241 20.46 -38.22 -7.28
N GLY A 242 19.14 -38.50 -7.12
CA GLY A 242 18.57 -39.06 -5.89
C GLY A 242 18.41 -38.05 -4.75
N LEU A 243 18.42 -36.75 -5.02
CA LEU A 243 18.23 -35.75 -3.97
C LEU A 243 16.84 -35.84 -3.34
N PRO A 244 16.73 -35.65 -2.01
CA PRO A 244 15.46 -35.76 -1.31
C PRO A 244 14.47 -34.69 -1.77
N ARG A 245 13.19 -35.08 -1.87
CA ARG A 245 12.12 -34.20 -2.38
C ARG A 245 12.07 -32.82 -1.72
N ARG A 246 12.33 -32.77 -0.41
CA ARG A 246 12.34 -31.48 0.32
C ARG A 246 13.43 -30.55 -0.19
N THR A 247 14.62 -31.04 -0.45
CA THR A 247 15.76 -30.26 -0.97
C THR A 247 15.43 -29.71 -2.35
N VAL A 248 14.94 -30.56 -3.26
CA VAL A 248 14.62 -30.15 -4.62
C VAL A 248 13.48 -29.14 -4.66
N VAL A 249 12.40 -29.36 -3.92
CA VAL A 249 11.22 -28.47 -3.95
C VAL A 249 11.48 -27.15 -3.23
N TYR A 250 11.96 -27.19 -1.99
CA TYR A 250 12.09 -25.99 -1.15
C TYR A 250 13.46 -25.32 -1.24
N GLY A 251 14.52 -26.07 -1.57
CA GLY A 251 15.86 -25.52 -1.77
C GLY A 251 16.05 -24.97 -3.17
N ASP A 252 15.91 -25.80 -4.18
CA ASP A 252 16.28 -25.45 -5.56
C ASP A 252 15.12 -24.78 -6.31
N ALA A 253 13.94 -25.42 -6.33
CA ALA A 253 12.82 -24.92 -7.12
C ALA A 253 12.21 -23.64 -6.55
N LEU A 254 11.90 -23.60 -5.24
CA LEU A 254 11.30 -22.43 -4.61
C LEU A 254 12.21 -21.21 -4.70
N ARG A 255 13.52 -21.37 -4.52
CA ARG A 255 14.47 -20.25 -4.61
C ARG A 255 14.43 -19.58 -5.98
N ASN A 256 14.41 -20.37 -7.05
CA ASN A 256 14.32 -19.84 -8.42
C ASN A 256 12.93 -19.26 -8.73
N CYS A 257 11.86 -19.85 -8.16
CA CYS A 257 10.51 -19.34 -8.25
C CYS A 257 10.34 -17.93 -7.61
N MET A 258 11.14 -17.60 -6.60
CA MET A 258 10.99 -16.31 -5.88
C MET A 258 11.36 -15.09 -6.71
N ILE A 259 12.10 -15.20 -7.81
CA ILE A 259 12.49 -14.05 -8.64
C ILE A 259 11.27 -13.26 -9.15
N PRO A 260 10.33 -13.84 -9.91
CA PRO A 260 9.12 -13.13 -10.34
C PRO A 260 8.16 -12.82 -9.18
N VAL A 261 8.20 -13.62 -8.10
CA VAL A 261 7.35 -13.38 -6.92
C VAL A 261 7.75 -12.10 -6.19
N VAL A 262 9.04 -11.80 -6.06
CA VAL A 262 9.52 -10.54 -5.45
C VAL A 262 9.00 -9.32 -6.22
N THR A 263 8.92 -9.39 -7.54
CA THR A 263 8.32 -8.32 -8.34
C THR A 263 6.85 -8.12 -8.00
N LEU A 264 6.12 -9.23 -7.98
CA LEU A 264 4.70 -9.17 -7.68
C LEU A 264 4.47 -8.64 -6.26
N ILE A 265 5.33 -8.98 -5.29
CA ILE A 265 5.27 -8.42 -3.93
C ILE A 265 5.39 -6.89 -3.97
N GLY A 266 6.32 -6.34 -4.75
CA GLY A 266 6.46 -4.90 -4.89
C GLY A 266 5.21 -4.24 -5.48
N VAL A 267 4.67 -4.81 -6.58
CA VAL A 267 3.43 -4.31 -7.20
C VAL A 267 2.27 -4.36 -6.21
N VAL A 268 2.10 -5.48 -5.51
CA VAL A 268 1.06 -5.67 -4.48
C VAL A 268 1.23 -4.67 -3.33
N PHE A 269 2.44 -4.47 -2.85
CA PHE A 269 2.72 -3.48 -1.80
C PHE A 269 2.32 -2.07 -2.25
N GLY A 270 2.72 -1.64 -3.45
CA GLY A 270 2.33 -0.35 -4.01
C GLY A 270 0.81 -0.21 -4.14
N PHE A 271 0.13 -1.26 -4.63
CA PHE A 271 -1.34 -1.31 -4.69
C PHE A 271 -1.99 -1.19 -3.31
N LEU A 272 -1.51 -1.91 -2.33
CA LEU A 272 -2.02 -1.85 -0.96
C LEU A 272 -1.80 -0.47 -0.32
N MET A 273 -0.67 0.18 -0.57
CA MET A 273 -0.41 1.54 -0.08
C MET A 273 -1.34 2.58 -0.71
N ALA A 274 -1.75 2.37 -1.96
CA ALA A 274 -2.64 3.30 -2.68
C ALA A 274 -4.14 3.02 -2.45
N GLY A 275 -4.51 1.77 -2.16
CA GLY A 275 -5.86 1.26 -2.37
C GLY A 275 -6.63 0.80 -1.13
N ASN A 276 -6.10 0.95 0.09
CA ASN A 276 -6.74 0.44 1.31
C ASN A 276 -7.95 1.27 1.80
N VAL A 277 -8.36 2.27 1.02
CA VAL A 277 -9.41 3.24 1.37
C VAL A 277 -10.67 2.58 1.92
N VAL A 278 -11.15 1.55 1.24
CA VAL A 278 -12.41 0.87 1.58
C VAL A 278 -12.29 0.12 2.90
N VAL A 279 -11.19 -0.61 3.09
CA VAL A 279 -10.97 -1.36 4.34
C VAL A 279 -10.69 -0.41 5.50
N GLU A 280 -9.93 0.65 5.27
CA GLU A 280 -9.71 1.69 6.28
C GLU A 280 -11.04 2.32 6.74
N SER A 281 -11.98 2.56 5.81
CA SER A 281 -13.30 3.09 6.16
C SER A 281 -14.16 2.08 6.90
N VAL A 282 -14.22 0.82 6.46
CA VAL A 282 -15.03 -0.24 7.08
C VAL A 282 -14.58 -0.54 8.51
N PHE A 283 -13.26 -0.52 8.76
CA PHE A 283 -12.68 -0.82 10.07
C PHE A 283 -12.34 0.42 10.90
N ALA A 284 -12.78 1.61 10.48
CA ALA A 284 -12.46 2.90 11.10
C ALA A 284 -10.94 3.10 11.31
N TRP A 285 -10.12 2.56 10.40
CA TRP A 285 -8.67 2.64 10.45
C TRP A 285 -8.20 4.04 10.06
N PRO A 286 -7.42 4.74 10.91
CA PRO A 286 -7.06 6.15 10.68
C PRO A 286 -5.89 6.30 9.69
N GLY A 287 -6.05 5.73 8.49
CA GLY A 287 -5.04 5.76 7.44
C GLY A 287 -5.21 6.92 6.45
N ILE A 288 -4.32 6.93 5.45
CA ILE A 288 -4.29 7.95 4.39
C ILE A 288 -5.46 7.81 3.40
N GLY A 289 -5.95 6.59 3.17
CA GLY A 289 -7.06 6.34 2.27
C GLY A 289 -8.36 6.91 2.84
N ASN A 290 -8.62 6.68 4.13
CA ASN A 290 -9.77 7.26 4.82
C ASN A 290 -9.69 8.81 4.85
N TYR A 291 -8.49 9.37 5.01
CA TYR A 291 -8.25 10.81 4.91
C TYR A 291 -8.57 11.35 3.52
N ALA A 292 -8.16 10.66 2.46
CA ALA A 292 -8.46 11.06 1.10
C ALA A 292 -9.97 11.05 0.79
N VAL A 293 -10.71 10.01 1.26
CA VAL A 293 -12.17 9.97 1.08
C VAL A 293 -12.85 11.11 1.83
N THR A 294 -12.46 11.35 3.08
CA THR A 294 -13.00 12.47 3.85
C THR A 294 -12.78 13.82 3.14
N ALA A 295 -11.57 14.01 2.59
CA ALA A 295 -11.21 15.19 1.81
C ALA A 295 -12.04 15.30 0.50
N MET A 296 -12.28 14.17 -0.20
CA MET A 296 -13.12 14.16 -1.39
C MET A 296 -14.56 14.56 -1.08
N MET A 297 -15.11 14.04 0.01
CA MET A 297 -16.49 14.36 0.44
C MET A 297 -16.64 15.84 0.84
N SER A 298 -15.61 16.41 1.47
CA SER A 298 -15.58 17.83 1.86
C SER A 298 -15.04 18.77 0.76
N LYS A 299 -14.66 18.23 -0.42
CA LYS A 299 -14.03 18.98 -1.54
C LYS A 299 -12.76 19.72 -1.14
N ASP A 300 -12.01 19.18 -0.21
CA ASP A 300 -10.74 19.71 0.26
C ASP A 300 -9.61 19.30 -0.70
N SER A 301 -9.21 20.22 -1.57
CA SER A 301 -8.27 19.96 -2.65
C SER A 301 -6.83 19.67 -2.18
N GLY A 302 -6.38 20.31 -1.10
CA GLY A 302 -5.03 20.13 -0.56
C GLY A 302 -4.71 18.67 -0.20
N PRO A 303 -5.51 18.03 0.68
CA PRO A 303 -5.35 16.61 1.00
C PRO A 303 -5.49 15.67 -0.19
N ILE A 304 -6.41 15.95 -1.14
CA ILE A 304 -6.60 15.11 -2.33
C ILE A 304 -5.34 15.10 -3.19
N GLN A 305 -4.78 16.28 -3.48
CA GLN A 305 -3.56 16.42 -4.25
C GLN A 305 -2.39 15.73 -3.57
N SER A 306 -2.24 15.98 -2.27
CA SER A 306 -1.15 15.42 -1.49
C SER A 306 -1.24 13.90 -1.37
N PHE A 307 -2.46 13.33 -1.31
CA PHE A 307 -2.67 11.89 -1.38
C PHE A 307 -2.19 11.32 -2.72
N VAL A 308 -2.59 11.92 -3.85
CA VAL A 308 -2.16 11.46 -5.19
C VAL A 308 -0.65 11.55 -5.34
N LEU A 309 -0.06 12.67 -4.89
CA LEU A 309 1.39 12.84 -4.88
C LEU A 309 2.07 11.76 -4.03
N PHE A 310 1.60 11.53 -2.81
CA PHE A 310 2.12 10.52 -1.90
C PHE A 310 2.08 9.13 -2.52
N VAL A 311 0.94 8.73 -3.09
CA VAL A 311 0.78 7.44 -3.78
C VAL A 311 1.78 7.31 -4.94
N GLY A 312 1.92 8.37 -5.75
CA GLY A 312 2.88 8.39 -6.85
C GLY A 312 4.33 8.24 -6.37
N VAL A 313 4.71 8.96 -5.32
CA VAL A 313 6.05 8.86 -4.71
C VAL A 313 6.30 7.45 -4.16
N VAL A 314 5.35 6.90 -3.42
CA VAL A 314 5.45 5.53 -2.88
C VAL A 314 5.61 4.51 -4.01
N TYR A 315 4.80 4.62 -5.07
CA TYR A 315 4.87 3.72 -6.22
C TYR A 315 6.25 3.77 -6.90
N VAL A 316 6.78 4.97 -7.13
CA VAL A 316 8.12 5.17 -7.70
C VAL A 316 9.21 4.58 -6.79
N PHE A 317 9.11 4.83 -5.48
CA PHE A 317 10.06 4.30 -4.51
C PHE A 317 10.03 2.76 -4.45
N VAL A 318 8.84 2.18 -4.41
CA VAL A 318 8.67 0.71 -4.40
C VAL A 318 9.25 0.08 -5.66
N ASN A 319 8.96 0.66 -6.84
CA ASN A 319 9.55 0.16 -8.09
C ASN A 319 11.08 0.25 -8.08
N LEU A 320 11.64 1.35 -7.56
CA LEU A 320 13.08 1.48 -7.41
C LEU A 320 13.66 0.38 -6.50
N VAL A 321 13.02 0.11 -5.36
CA VAL A 321 13.44 -0.94 -4.42
C VAL A 321 13.38 -2.32 -5.10
N VAL A 322 12.31 -2.61 -5.84
CA VAL A 322 12.15 -3.86 -6.59
C VAL A 322 13.25 -3.99 -7.66
N ASP A 323 13.51 -2.94 -8.43
CA ASP A 323 14.56 -2.91 -9.44
C ASP A 323 15.96 -3.16 -8.83
N LEU A 324 16.23 -2.57 -7.67
CA LEU A 324 17.47 -2.79 -6.94
C LEU A 324 17.57 -4.23 -6.40
N ALA A 325 16.45 -4.78 -5.90
CA ALA A 325 16.38 -6.17 -5.45
C ALA A 325 16.67 -7.16 -6.59
N TYR A 326 16.19 -6.89 -7.81
CA TYR A 326 16.56 -7.68 -8.99
C TYR A 326 18.07 -7.71 -9.23
N GLY A 327 18.74 -6.56 -9.15
CA GLY A 327 20.19 -6.49 -9.32
C GLY A 327 20.98 -7.27 -8.27
N LEU A 328 20.36 -7.57 -7.11
CA LEU A 328 20.95 -8.41 -6.06
C LEU A 328 20.66 -9.90 -6.27
N VAL A 329 19.47 -10.25 -6.78
CA VAL A 329 19.00 -11.65 -6.91
C VAL A 329 19.49 -12.28 -8.22
N ASP A 330 19.52 -11.52 -9.32
CA ASP A 330 19.97 -12.03 -10.63
C ASP A 330 21.32 -11.45 -11.04
N PRO A 331 22.40 -12.25 -10.97
CA PRO A 331 23.74 -11.81 -11.39
C PRO A 331 23.84 -11.47 -12.89
N ARG A 332 22.91 -11.96 -13.72
CA ARG A 332 22.94 -11.77 -15.19
C ARG A 332 22.60 -10.33 -15.58
N ILE A 333 21.82 -9.63 -14.77
CA ILE A 333 21.46 -8.22 -14.98
C ILE A 333 22.67 -7.28 -14.76
N ARG A 334 23.76 -7.78 -14.17
CA ARG A 334 24.98 -7.01 -13.90
C ARG A 334 25.86 -6.79 -15.13
N LEU A 335 25.58 -7.48 -16.23
CA LEU A 335 26.45 -7.54 -17.42
C LEU A 335 25.89 -6.77 -18.63
N GLY A 336 24.72 -6.05 -18.49
CA GLY A 336 24.11 -5.26 -19.56
C GLY A 336 24.16 -3.75 -19.30
#